data_2b754184eec0a5eb9f1e77f17b57c084
#
_entry.id   2b754184eec0a5eb9f1e77f17b57c084
#
_cell.length_a   1.000
_cell.length_b   1.000
_cell.length_c   1.000
_cell.angle_alpha   90.00
_cell.angle_beta   90.00
_cell.angle_gamma   90.00
#
_symmetry.space_group_name_H-M   'P 1'
#
loop_
_entity.id
_entity.type
_entity.pdbx_description
1 polymer ?
#
loop_
_entity_poly.entity_id
_entity_poly.type
_entity_poly.pdbx_seq_one_letter_code
_entity_poly.pdbx_strand_id
1 'polypeptide(L)'
;MIGFPTRILAVLCLLAVYVSAGVDQCKPIGWATRSGRTSAAFEVTGGGNATPITVTTFSDLQKYAKDSSPRVIYVDGTLGSGWSGTTGDRLNITASNKTIIGLRPGTLLKAPIHITSKASNIIIRNIVIRGPGSNADQAWDNLTIEGESKNIWIDHCEFWDGQDGNADVVKGSDNVTFTWCIFGYEKKSTHNLSNLIGSSDDETISEGRLNVTYMFNWWKAANQRKPRCRYGNVHVVNNLLTGDASVTSGTDVLGVSAGHMCTVRTERNVFINEANPIYTGNANGTGVNETIDNIFTNCSGNTKGTGTSFTPPYDYTDFMLSASEVEAVVKSNAGATLASPTACGELTPASSSSVTSVSSSSVERNAEKAYQAEKGMINGGVIESSNVGFWGDGYVNFDKGGDFEFPMTVNVAGEYRFEIDFANGSSEDRSLVISVGASDTTVVFEKTGAWTIWSTKEISLKLSAGENSIRFATVDGNDGPNIDQFNAFLVKKTEVKPEEKPEEKLEEKTEEKSAEKPDAFLPPENQDYVTRNGLCRVTLFNTKGVKMRYLEVENEKIGDAAWITRGLPSGIYMLRIRIADRTLQRFITVK
;
A
#
# COMPACT_ATOMS: atom_id res chain seq x y z
N MET A 1 23.23 -64.57 -1.58
CA MET A 1 23.39 -63.15 -1.93
C MET A 1 21.96 -62.56 -2.02
N ILE A 2 21.57 -61.86 -0.97
CA ILE A 2 20.24 -61.31 -0.83
C ILE A 2 20.38 -59.81 -1.05
N GLY A 3 19.76 -59.29 -2.15
CA GLY A 3 19.79 -57.87 -2.48
C GLY A 3 18.73 -57.09 -1.67
N PHE A 4 19.12 -56.02 -0.97
CA PHE A 4 18.23 -55.08 -0.34
C PHE A 4 17.80 -54.00 -1.34
N PRO A 5 16.52 -53.62 -1.37
CA PRO A 5 16.08 -52.48 -2.18
C PRO A 5 16.32 -51.17 -1.42
N THR A 6 17.06 -50.27 -2.03
CA THR A 6 17.27 -48.90 -1.57
C THR A 6 15.98 -48.11 -1.65
N ARG A 7 15.39 -47.75 -0.52
CA ARG A 7 14.28 -46.82 -0.44
C ARG A 7 14.81 -45.40 -0.54
N ILE A 8 14.44 -44.71 -1.62
CA ILE A 8 14.66 -43.28 -1.78
C ILE A 8 13.59 -42.58 -0.93
N LEU A 9 14.06 -41.91 0.14
CA LEU A 9 13.23 -41.07 1.00
C LEU A 9 13.12 -39.70 0.31
N ALA A 10 11.99 -39.43 -0.35
CA ALA A 10 11.69 -38.11 -0.86
C ALA A 10 11.30 -37.21 0.33
N VAL A 11 12.18 -36.28 0.69
CA VAL A 11 11.88 -35.23 1.64
C VAL A 11 11.02 -34.19 0.91
N LEU A 12 9.71 -34.21 1.16
CA LEU A 12 8.80 -33.15 0.76
C LEU A 12 9.04 -31.96 1.69
N CYS A 13 9.78 -30.95 1.25
CA CYS A 13 9.78 -29.65 1.90
C CYS A 13 8.42 -28.98 1.69
N LEU A 14 7.54 -29.09 2.67
CA LEU A 14 6.36 -28.24 2.78
C LEU A 14 6.84 -26.80 3.11
N LEU A 15 6.94 -25.97 2.09
CA LEU A 15 7.04 -24.52 2.27
C LEU A 15 5.72 -24.06 2.89
N ALA A 16 5.73 -23.79 4.20
CA ALA A 16 4.64 -23.09 4.86
C ALA A 16 4.63 -21.65 4.31
N VAL A 17 3.66 -21.34 3.48
CA VAL A 17 3.37 -19.96 3.09
C VAL A 17 2.80 -19.27 4.32
N TYR A 18 3.64 -18.51 5.01
CA TYR A 18 3.17 -17.59 6.05
C TYR A 18 2.37 -16.49 5.36
N VAL A 19 1.06 -16.56 5.45
CA VAL A 19 0.20 -15.41 5.14
C VAL A 19 0.37 -14.46 6.32
N SER A 20 1.20 -13.43 6.16
CA SER A 20 1.26 -12.30 7.06
C SER A 20 -0.14 -11.72 7.19
N ALA A 21 -0.65 -11.56 8.41
CA ALA A 21 -1.88 -10.83 8.64
C ALA A 21 -1.64 -9.39 8.20
N GLY A 22 -2.29 -8.98 7.10
CA GLY A 22 -2.06 -7.65 6.52
C GLY A 22 -2.35 -6.54 7.52
N VAL A 23 -1.56 -5.47 7.45
CA VAL A 23 -1.81 -4.24 8.20
C VAL A 23 -3.19 -3.71 7.83
N ASP A 24 -4.01 -3.37 8.82
CA ASP A 24 -5.25 -2.63 8.59
C ASP A 24 -4.89 -1.19 8.22
N GLN A 25 -4.77 -0.92 6.93
CA GLN A 25 -4.39 0.40 6.39
C GLN A 25 -5.44 1.49 6.64
N CYS A 26 -6.57 1.15 7.25
CA CYS A 26 -7.60 2.12 7.64
C CYS A 26 -7.48 2.61 9.06
N LYS A 27 -6.57 2.07 9.84
CA LYS A 27 -6.45 2.41 11.27
C LYS A 27 -5.12 3.07 11.58
N PRO A 28 -5.15 4.17 12.33
CA PRO A 28 -3.93 4.76 12.89
C PRO A 28 -3.18 3.75 13.74
N ILE A 29 -1.87 3.80 13.66
CA ILE A 29 -0.93 3.01 14.45
C ILE A 29 0.18 3.92 14.98
N GLY A 30 1.04 3.41 15.82
CA GLY A 30 2.24 4.10 16.23
C GLY A 30 1.97 5.18 17.28
N TRP A 31 2.88 6.15 17.36
CA TRP A 31 2.82 7.20 18.36
C TRP A 31 1.54 8.04 18.28
N ALA A 32 0.95 8.26 17.09
CA ALA A 32 -0.30 9.00 16.97
C ALA A 32 -1.41 8.44 17.88
N THR A 33 -1.38 7.15 18.18
CA THR A 33 -2.37 6.45 19.02
C THR A 33 -2.05 6.45 20.51
N ARG A 34 -1.11 7.29 20.96
CA ARG A 34 -0.66 7.34 22.35
C ARG A 34 -0.80 8.72 22.96
N SER A 35 -0.82 8.80 24.28
CA SER A 35 -0.79 10.04 25.04
C SER A 35 0.63 10.23 25.59
N GLY A 36 1.40 11.13 24.97
CA GLY A 36 2.81 11.33 25.29
C GLY A 36 3.63 10.05 25.13
N ARG A 37 4.67 9.86 25.93
CA ARG A 37 5.55 8.68 25.96
C ARG A 37 4.99 7.49 26.77
N THR A 38 3.68 7.40 26.91
CA THR A 38 3.04 6.39 27.76
C THR A 38 2.33 5.33 26.91
N SER A 39 1.94 4.22 27.53
CA SER A 39 1.07 3.21 26.93
C SER A 39 -0.42 3.62 26.91
N ALA A 40 -0.76 4.77 27.53
CA ALA A 40 -2.14 5.27 27.50
C ALA A 40 -2.59 5.52 26.06
N ALA A 41 -3.68 4.87 25.67
CA ALA A 41 -4.22 4.96 24.33
C ALA A 41 -4.85 6.33 24.07
N PHE A 42 -4.70 6.81 22.83
CA PHE A 42 -5.45 7.92 22.28
C PHE A 42 -6.11 7.44 20.99
N GLU A 43 -7.40 7.65 20.85
CA GLU A 43 -8.12 7.30 19.62
C GLU A 43 -8.07 8.46 18.62
N VAL A 44 -7.31 8.27 17.53
CA VAL A 44 -7.23 9.25 16.45
C VAL A 44 -8.44 9.08 15.54
N THR A 45 -9.42 9.96 15.69
CA THR A 45 -10.69 9.94 14.95
C THR A 45 -10.81 11.04 13.91
N GLY A 46 -9.88 12.03 13.94
CA GLY A 46 -9.94 13.19 13.08
C GLY A 46 -11.27 13.94 13.21
N GLY A 47 -11.98 14.13 12.11
CA GLY A 47 -13.33 14.72 12.09
C GLY A 47 -14.43 13.81 12.65
N GLY A 48 -14.10 12.56 13.02
CA GLY A 48 -15.05 11.59 13.57
C GLY A 48 -16.21 11.30 12.62
N ASN A 49 -17.43 11.36 13.16
CA ASN A 49 -18.66 11.09 12.40
C ASN A 49 -19.25 12.36 11.75
N ALA A 50 -18.49 13.46 11.61
CA ALA A 50 -18.97 14.63 10.89
C ALA A 50 -19.32 14.30 9.44
N THR A 51 -20.43 14.81 8.95
CA THR A 51 -20.83 14.62 7.55
C THR A 51 -19.73 15.15 6.63
N PRO A 52 -19.22 14.34 5.69
CA PRO A 52 -18.18 14.77 4.78
C PRO A 52 -18.58 15.97 3.93
N ILE A 53 -17.66 16.89 3.74
CA ILE A 53 -17.81 18.06 2.87
C ILE A 53 -16.78 17.94 1.75
N THR A 54 -17.23 17.90 0.50
CA THR A 54 -16.34 17.93 -0.66
C THR A 54 -15.97 19.37 -1.00
N VAL A 55 -14.68 19.65 -1.14
CA VAL A 55 -14.14 20.94 -1.53
C VAL A 55 -13.43 20.85 -2.87
N THR A 56 -13.69 21.82 -3.75
CA THR A 56 -13.09 21.97 -5.08
C THR A 56 -12.29 23.26 -5.22
N THR A 57 -12.20 24.06 -4.15
CA THR A 57 -11.42 25.29 -4.11
C THR A 57 -10.48 25.30 -2.91
N PHE A 58 -9.32 25.94 -3.07
CA PHE A 58 -8.35 26.10 -1.98
C PHE A 58 -8.90 26.97 -0.84
N SER A 59 -9.69 27.99 -1.18
CA SER A 59 -10.35 28.87 -0.21
C SER A 59 -11.29 28.12 0.72
N ASP A 60 -12.11 27.21 0.19
CA ASP A 60 -12.99 26.38 1.01
C ASP A 60 -12.20 25.41 1.87
N LEU A 61 -11.14 24.79 1.33
CA LEU A 61 -10.24 23.93 2.09
C LEU A 61 -9.62 24.71 3.28
N GLN A 62 -9.08 25.92 3.04
CA GLN A 62 -8.54 26.77 4.10
C GLN A 62 -9.59 27.15 5.15
N LYS A 63 -10.81 27.46 4.73
CA LYS A 63 -11.94 27.80 5.61
C LYS A 63 -12.26 26.64 6.55
N TYR A 64 -12.46 25.45 6.03
CA TYR A 64 -12.86 24.28 6.84
C TYR A 64 -11.68 23.71 7.67
N ALA A 65 -10.47 23.87 7.23
CA ALA A 65 -9.29 23.47 7.99
C ALA A 65 -9.09 24.31 9.28
N LYS A 66 -9.57 25.56 9.29
CA LYS A 66 -9.50 26.48 10.43
C LYS A 66 -10.76 26.49 11.30
N ASP A 67 -11.86 25.93 10.82
CA ASP A 67 -13.12 25.87 11.56
C ASP A 67 -12.93 25.13 12.89
N SER A 68 -13.48 25.65 13.97
CA SER A 68 -13.40 25.02 15.30
C SER A 68 -14.19 23.72 15.42
N SER A 69 -15.19 23.50 14.56
CA SER A 69 -16.00 22.27 14.56
C SER A 69 -15.22 21.08 14.00
N PRO A 70 -15.49 19.85 14.45
CA PRO A 70 -14.98 18.65 13.79
C PRO A 70 -15.39 18.62 12.31
N ARG A 71 -14.46 18.28 11.42
CA ARG A 71 -14.69 18.25 9.96
C ARG A 71 -14.08 17.02 9.30
N VAL A 72 -14.84 16.40 8.41
CA VAL A 72 -14.35 15.47 7.40
C VAL A 72 -14.41 16.19 6.06
N ILE A 73 -13.24 16.41 5.45
CA ILE A 73 -13.08 17.22 4.24
C ILE A 73 -12.55 16.34 3.12
N TYR A 74 -13.33 16.16 2.07
CA TYR A 74 -12.90 15.49 0.86
C TYR A 74 -12.36 16.51 -0.14
N VAL A 75 -11.12 16.33 -0.58
CA VAL A 75 -10.46 17.21 -1.55
C VAL A 75 -10.64 16.62 -2.93
N ASP A 76 -11.28 17.34 -3.85
CA ASP A 76 -11.52 16.91 -5.22
C ASP A 76 -10.70 17.73 -6.20
N GLY A 77 -9.81 17.06 -6.93
CA GLY A 77 -8.99 17.64 -7.98
C GLY A 77 -7.68 18.28 -7.51
N THR A 78 -7.25 19.32 -8.22
CA THR A 78 -6.03 20.07 -7.93
C THR A 78 -6.37 21.39 -7.26
N LEU A 79 -5.93 21.60 -6.02
CA LEU A 79 -6.18 22.81 -5.26
C LEU A 79 -4.89 23.60 -4.98
N GLY A 80 -5.02 24.93 -4.88
CA GLY A 80 -3.88 25.84 -4.64
C GLY A 80 -3.26 26.34 -5.93
N SER A 81 -2.58 27.49 -5.84
CA SER A 81 -1.98 28.19 -6.98
C SER A 81 -0.46 28.00 -7.09
N GLY A 82 0.13 27.29 -6.16
CA GLY A 82 1.57 27.12 -6.03
C GLY A 82 2.14 27.87 -4.83
N TRP A 83 3.46 27.92 -4.76
CA TRP A 83 4.22 28.45 -3.64
C TRP A 83 4.73 29.86 -4.01
N SER A 84 4.13 30.91 -3.48
CA SER A 84 4.56 32.28 -3.71
C SER A 84 5.49 32.82 -2.61
N GLY A 85 5.74 32.01 -1.57
CA GLY A 85 6.53 32.44 -0.41
C GLY A 85 5.74 33.27 0.60
N THR A 86 4.43 33.40 0.45
CA THR A 86 3.58 34.11 1.41
C THR A 86 2.79 33.13 2.31
N THR A 87 2.48 33.57 3.53
CA THR A 87 1.70 32.76 4.48
C THR A 87 0.28 32.45 3.99
N GLY A 88 -0.24 33.20 3.03
CA GLY A 88 -1.54 32.98 2.40
C GLY A 88 -1.60 31.76 1.52
N ASP A 89 -0.47 31.30 1.01
CA ASP A 89 -0.39 30.12 0.15
C ASP A 89 -0.44 28.80 0.93
N ARG A 90 -0.27 28.85 2.25
CA ARG A 90 -0.28 27.64 3.08
C ARG A 90 -1.69 27.19 3.44
N LEU A 91 -1.90 25.88 3.45
CA LEU A 91 -3.04 25.28 4.13
C LEU A 91 -2.75 25.25 5.63
N ASN A 92 -3.23 26.27 6.37
CA ASN A 92 -3.05 26.33 7.81
C ASN A 92 -4.16 25.55 8.53
N ILE A 93 -3.78 24.50 9.28
CA ILE A 93 -4.66 23.70 10.14
C ILE A 93 -4.39 24.16 11.57
N THR A 94 -5.27 25.01 12.10
CA THR A 94 -5.12 25.63 13.42
C THR A 94 -6.15 25.16 14.44
N ALA A 95 -7.02 24.23 14.03
CA ALA A 95 -8.09 23.66 14.85
C ALA A 95 -8.01 22.16 14.87
N SER A 96 -8.38 21.55 16.00
CA SER A 96 -8.39 20.11 16.22
C SER A 96 -9.54 19.40 15.50
N ASN A 97 -9.51 18.06 15.50
CA ASN A 97 -10.57 17.19 15.00
C ASN A 97 -10.84 17.40 13.50
N LYS A 98 -9.80 17.20 12.69
CA LYS A 98 -9.89 17.32 11.23
C LYS A 98 -9.48 16.01 10.55
N THR A 99 -10.27 15.63 9.57
CA THR A 99 -9.90 14.62 8.57
C THR A 99 -9.90 15.29 7.20
N ILE A 100 -8.77 15.25 6.50
CA ILE A 100 -8.60 15.80 5.16
C ILE A 100 -8.14 14.65 4.26
N ILE A 101 -8.94 14.29 3.27
CA ILE A 101 -8.68 13.11 2.42
C ILE A 101 -8.82 13.50 0.95
N GLY A 102 -7.85 13.14 0.13
CA GLY A 102 -7.97 13.18 -1.33
C GLY A 102 -9.07 12.23 -1.81
N LEU A 103 -10.01 12.75 -2.60
CA LEU A 103 -11.17 12.00 -3.07
C LEU A 103 -10.77 10.85 -4.01
N ARG A 104 -9.64 10.98 -4.70
CA ARG A 104 -9.13 10.03 -5.71
C ARG A 104 -7.61 9.90 -5.61
N PRO A 105 -7.03 8.82 -6.17
CA PRO A 105 -5.59 8.72 -6.34
C PRO A 105 -5.02 9.96 -7.03
N GLY A 106 -3.87 10.43 -6.56
CA GLY A 106 -3.20 11.59 -7.16
C GLY A 106 -3.90 12.94 -6.95
N THR A 107 -4.86 13.07 -6.02
CA THR A 107 -5.40 14.37 -5.61
C THR A 107 -4.25 15.30 -5.23
N LEU A 108 -4.11 16.45 -5.92
CA LEU A 108 -2.93 17.32 -5.83
C LEU A 108 -3.22 18.61 -5.07
N LEU A 109 -2.43 18.86 -4.03
CA LEU A 109 -2.41 20.13 -3.33
C LEU A 109 -1.15 20.92 -3.72
N LYS A 110 -1.32 22.02 -4.45
CA LYS A 110 -0.26 22.96 -4.82
C LYS A 110 -0.07 24.03 -3.74
N ALA A 111 0.13 23.58 -2.51
CA ALA A 111 0.33 24.46 -1.36
C ALA A 111 1.02 23.66 -0.24
N PRO A 112 1.91 24.27 0.54
CA PRO A 112 2.44 23.64 1.75
C PRO A 112 1.36 23.54 2.83
N ILE A 113 1.45 22.50 3.65
CA ILE A 113 0.56 22.28 4.79
C ILE A 113 1.28 22.72 6.07
N HIS A 114 0.57 23.47 6.92
CA HIS A 114 1.08 23.91 8.21
C HIS A 114 0.09 23.57 9.32
N ILE A 115 0.46 22.62 10.19
CA ILE A 115 -0.33 22.24 11.37
C ILE A 115 0.29 22.93 12.58
N THR A 116 -0.49 23.75 13.28
CA THR A 116 0.03 24.58 14.38
C THR A 116 -1.06 24.88 15.43
N SER A 117 -0.75 25.76 16.39
CA SER A 117 -1.70 26.27 17.39
C SER A 117 -2.27 25.17 18.31
N LYS A 118 -1.44 24.18 18.66
CA LYS A 118 -1.83 23.03 19.50
C LYS A 118 -2.96 22.19 18.89
N ALA A 119 -3.11 22.23 17.57
CA ALA A 119 -4.08 21.39 16.88
C ALA A 119 -3.81 19.90 17.15
N SER A 120 -4.86 19.16 17.42
CA SER A 120 -4.76 17.74 17.78
C SER A 120 -5.85 16.92 17.12
N ASN A 121 -5.64 15.57 17.07
CA ASN A 121 -6.58 14.66 16.43
C ASN A 121 -6.81 15.00 14.96
N ILE A 122 -5.72 14.93 14.18
CA ILE A 122 -5.69 15.29 12.76
C ILE A 122 -5.39 14.04 11.94
N ILE A 123 -6.13 13.84 10.87
CA ILE A 123 -5.89 12.81 9.86
C ILE A 123 -5.75 13.48 8.51
N ILE A 124 -4.65 13.21 7.79
CA ILE A 124 -4.46 13.62 6.40
C ILE A 124 -4.13 12.38 5.58
N ARG A 125 -4.90 12.11 4.54
CA ARG A 125 -4.76 10.89 3.72
C ARG A 125 -4.88 11.17 2.23
N ASN A 126 -4.16 10.38 1.43
CA ASN A 126 -4.36 10.26 -0.02
C ASN A 126 -4.20 11.60 -0.77
N ILE A 127 -3.20 12.39 -0.40
CA ILE A 127 -2.94 13.70 -1.02
C ILE A 127 -1.49 13.75 -1.50
N VAL A 128 -1.29 14.24 -2.71
CA VAL A 128 0.01 14.61 -3.27
C VAL A 128 0.30 16.07 -2.98
N ILE A 129 1.44 16.37 -2.36
CA ILE A 129 1.97 17.72 -2.18
C ILE A 129 3.26 17.79 -2.98
N ARG A 130 3.33 18.76 -3.91
CA ARG A 130 4.52 18.95 -4.74
C ARG A 130 5.03 20.36 -4.64
N GLY A 131 6.20 20.51 -4.05
CA GLY A 131 6.92 21.78 -3.94
C GLY A 131 7.62 22.18 -5.24
N PRO A 132 8.20 23.40 -5.27
CA PRO A 132 8.88 23.92 -6.46
C PRO A 132 10.29 23.37 -6.68
N GLY A 133 10.81 22.58 -5.76
CA GLY A 133 12.18 22.10 -5.70
C GLY A 133 12.95 22.72 -4.54
N SER A 134 13.97 21.99 -4.07
CA SER A 134 14.79 22.44 -2.94
C SER A 134 15.45 23.79 -3.21
N ASN A 135 15.38 24.68 -2.22
CA ASN A 135 15.98 26.00 -2.25
C ASN A 135 16.39 26.41 -0.84
N ALA A 136 17.68 26.47 -0.58
CA ALA A 136 18.23 26.79 0.73
C ALA A 136 17.85 28.20 1.26
N ASP A 137 17.46 29.11 0.38
CA ASP A 137 17.06 30.48 0.76
C ASP A 137 15.57 30.56 1.17
N GLN A 138 14.84 29.48 1.06
CA GLN A 138 13.42 29.40 1.40
C GLN A 138 13.20 28.33 2.47
N ALA A 139 12.47 28.68 3.52
CA ALA A 139 12.34 27.83 4.70
C ALA A 139 11.02 27.04 4.79
N TRP A 140 10.38 26.74 3.66
CA TRP A 140 9.09 26.06 3.69
C TRP A 140 9.18 24.60 3.27
N ASP A 141 8.70 23.74 4.16
CA ASP A 141 8.49 22.33 3.89
C ASP A 141 7.16 22.08 3.17
N ASN A 142 7.02 20.93 2.56
CA ASN A 142 5.71 20.49 2.05
C ASN A 142 4.69 20.33 3.19
N LEU A 143 5.15 19.86 4.36
CA LEU A 143 4.36 19.75 5.59
C LEU A 143 5.22 20.20 6.78
N THR A 144 4.73 21.15 7.57
CA THR A 144 5.32 21.50 8.86
C THR A 144 4.30 21.25 9.98
N ILE A 145 4.67 20.44 10.97
CA ILE A 145 3.90 20.19 12.19
C ILE A 145 4.64 20.86 13.34
N GLU A 146 4.07 21.94 13.89
CA GLU A 146 4.70 22.73 14.95
C GLU A 146 3.70 23.21 16.02
N GLY A 147 4.20 24.00 16.98
CA GLY A 147 3.38 24.71 17.96
C GLY A 147 2.63 23.79 18.92
N GLU A 148 3.30 22.75 19.42
CA GLU A 148 2.76 21.76 20.37
C GLU A 148 1.54 20.97 19.83
N SER A 149 1.42 20.83 18.50
CA SER A 149 0.37 20.03 17.85
C SER A 149 0.63 18.54 18.07
N LYS A 150 -0.44 17.71 18.17
CA LYS A 150 -0.26 16.31 18.56
C LYS A 150 -1.36 15.37 18.09
N ASN A 151 -1.07 14.05 18.20
CA ASN A 151 -1.99 12.98 17.78
C ASN A 151 -2.41 13.17 16.31
N ILE A 152 -1.42 13.08 15.44
CA ILE A 152 -1.55 13.36 14.01
C ILE A 152 -1.18 12.12 13.23
N TRP A 153 -2.04 11.69 12.34
CA TRP A 153 -1.82 10.59 11.42
C TRP A 153 -1.82 11.07 9.98
N ILE A 154 -0.68 10.90 9.32
CA ILE A 154 -0.47 11.20 7.90
C ILE A 154 -0.32 9.86 7.18
N ASP A 155 -1.18 9.59 6.21
CA ASP A 155 -1.28 8.27 5.62
C ASP A 155 -1.50 8.33 4.10
N HIS A 156 -0.82 7.44 3.35
CA HIS A 156 -0.92 7.40 1.89
C HIS A 156 -0.77 8.78 1.24
N CYS A 157 0.17 9.58 1.69
CA CYS A 157 0.46 10.89 1.10
C CYS A 157 1.79 10.86 0.35
N GLU A 158 1.94 11.79 -0.59
CA GLU A 158 3.20 12.01 -1.30
C GLU A 158 3.70 13.43 -1.10
N PHE A 159 4.97 13.55 -0.76
CA PHE A 159 5.66 14.81 -0.55
C PHE A 159 6.86 14.88 -1.49
N TRP A 160 6.77 15.72 -2.51
CA TRP A 160 7.78 15.83 -3.55
C TRP A 160 8.39 17.22 -3.61
N ASP A 161 9.71 17.29 -3.81
CA ASP A 161 10.44 18.50 -4.14
C ASP A 161 10.18 19.69 -3.18
N GLY A 162 10.11 19.44 -1.87
CA GLY A 162 9.99 20.50 -0.85
C GLY A 162 11.17 21.47 -0.88
N GLN A 163 10.96 22.73 -0.47
CA GLN A 163 12.01 23.77 -0.52
C GLN A 163 13.09 23.55 0.53
N ASP A 164 12.73 23.45 1.82
CA ASP A 164 13.65 23.11 2.92
C ASP A 164 13.50 21.65 3.38
N GLY A 165 12.33 21.06 3.22
CA GLY A 165 12.04 19.70 3.60
C GLY A 165 10.73 19.16 3.02
N ASN A 166 10.49 17.86 3.22
CA ASN A 166 9.23 17.25 2.82
C ASN A 166 8.21 17.22 3.97
N ALA A 167 8.62 16.83 5.20
CA ALA A 167 7.68 16.81 6.31
C ALA A 167 8.39 16.90 7.66
N ASP A 168 8.26 18.02 8.33
CA ASP A 168 8.95 18.32 9.58
C ASP A 168 8.02 18.26 10.78
N VAL A 169 8.55 17.79 11.93
CA VAL A 169 7.86 17.72 13.22
C VAL A 169 8.73 18.43 14.24
N VAL A 170 8.33 19.63 14.65
CA VAL A 170 9.19 20.53 15.43
C VAL A 170 8.40 21.29 16.52
N LYS A 171 9.10 22.09 17.29
CA LYS A 171 8.55 23.05 18.29
C LYS A 171 7.53 22.44 19.24
N GLY A 172 7.93 21.35 19.88
CA GLY A 172 7.16 20.67 20.93
C GLY A 172 5.95 19.90 20.43
N SER A 173 5.82 19.66 19.13
CA SER A 173 4.79 18.74 18.60
C SER A 173 5.06 17.31 19.05
N ASP A 174 4.03 16.48 19.09
CA ASP A 174 4.15 15.14 19.67
C ASP A 174 3.17 14.13 19.09
N ASN A 175 3.47 12.85 19.28
CA ASN A 175 2.57 11.76 18.91
C ASN A 175 2.13 11.82 17.43
N VAL A 176 3.09 11.78 16.51
CA VAL A 176 2.87 11.81 15.07
C VAL A 176 3.19 10.46 14.45
N THR A 177 2.39 10.03 13.48
CA THR A 177 2.66 8.83 12.69
C THR A 177 2.51 9.11 11.21
N PHE A 178 3.50 8.68 10.44
CA PHE A 178 3.47 8.62 8.98
C PHE A 178 3.41 7.16 8.55
N THR A 179 2.39 6.80 7.76
CA THR A 179 2.26 5.46 7.19
C THR A 179 2.04 5.54 5.68
N TRP A 180 2.67 4.63 4.94
CA TRP A 180 2.47 4.49 3.50
C TRP A 180 2.72 5.78 2.70
N CYS A 181 3.56 6.68 3.20
CA CYS A 181 3.88 7.94 2.52
C CYS A 181 5.11 7.79 1.62
N ILE A 182 5.17 8.63 0.58
CA ILE A 182 6.36 8.84 -0.24
C ILE A 182 6.96 10.20 0.12
N PHE A 183 8.27 10.23 0.38
CA PHE A 183 9.06 11.44 0.54
C PHE A 183 10.14 11.45 -0.54
N GLY A 184 10.00 12.28 -1.56
CA GLY A 184 10.84 12.18 -2.74
C GLY A 184 11.36 13.51 -3.27
N TYR A 185 12.42 13.39 -4.08
CA TYR A 185 12.98 14.47 -4.89
C TYR A 185 13.21 13.98 -6.31
N GLU A 186 12.87 14.79 -7.29
CA GLU A 186 13.11 14.54 -8.72
C GLU A 186 14.18 15.48 -9.29
N LYS A 187 14.42 16.62 -8.62
CA LYS A 187 15.37 17.63 -9.08
C LYS A 187 16.70 17.47 -8.36
N LYS A 188 17.79 17.54 -9.13
CA LYS A 188 19.15 17.45 -8.58
C LYS A 188 19.51 18.64 -7.73
N SER A 189 19.86 18.39 -6.46
CA SER A 189 20.30 19.44 -5.52
C SER A 189 21.13 18.85 -4.40
N THR A 190 21.98 19.68 -3.77
CA THR A 190 22.65 19.36 -2.51
C THR A 190 21.72 19.57 -1.30
N HIS A 191 20.56 20.23 -1.49
CA HIS A 191 19.61 20.60 -0.44
C HIS A 191 18.31 19.77 -0.50
N ASN A 192 18.36 18.54 -1.01
CA ASN A 192 17.24 17.61 -0.99
C ASN A 192 17.07 17.02 0.41
N LEU A 193 16.53 17.80 1.34
CA LEU A 193 16.36 17.48 2.75
C LEU A 193 14.93 17.00 2.98
N SER A 194 14.73 15.89 3.75
CA SER A 194 13.39 15.26 3.81
C SER A 194 12.64 15.57 5.10
N ASN A 195 12.91 14.85 6.19
CA ASN A 195 12.09 14.93 7.41
C ASN A 195 12.93 15.31 8.62
N LEU A 196 12.74 16.53 9.14
CA LEU A 196 13.40 17.01 10.36
C LEU A 196 12.49 16.81 11.57
N ILE A 197 13.05 16.28 12.64
CA ILE A 197 12.40 16.16 13.95
C ILE A 197 13.23 16.98 14.94
N GLY A 198 12.66 18.10 15.45
CA GLY A 198 13.37 19.07 16.26
C GLY A 198 14.27 20.01 15.45
N SER A 199 13.97 21.33 15.45
CA SER A 199 14.61 22.31 14.58
C SER A 199 16.04 22.66 15.01
N SER A 200 16.35 22.66 16.31
CA SER A 200 17.70 22.93 16.83
C SER A 200 17.99 22.13 18.09
N ASP A 201 19.28 22.09 18.48
CA ASP A 201 19.71 21.47 19.74
C ASP A 201 19.25 22.29 20.97
N ASP A 202 18.86 23.55 20.77
CA ASP A 202 18.36 24.47 21.81
C ASP A 202 16.83 24.51 21.89
N GLU A 203 16.12 23.64 21.17
CA GLU A 203 14.65 23.58 21.16
C GLU A 203 14.11 22.88 22.42
N THR A 204 14.35 23.45 23.60
CA THR A 204 14.02 22.80 24.89
C THR A 204 12.54 22.54 25.11
N ILE A 205 11.63 23.24 24.41
CA ILE A 205 10.19 22.93 24.42
C ILE A 205 9.90 21.53 23.91
N SER A 206 10.80 20.94 23.14
CA SER A 206 10.69 19.58 22.57
C SER A 206 11.19 18.47 23.51
N GLU A 207 11.74 18.81 24.65
CA GLU A 207 12.21 17.84 25.62
C GLU A 207 11.05 16.97 26.11
N GLY A 208 11.22 15.64 26.03
CA GLY A 208 10.16 14.68 26.38
C GLY A 208 9.04 14.53 25.33
N ARG A 209 9.12 15.21 24.19
CA ARG A 209 8.16 15.24 23.08
C ARG A 209 8.81 14.73 21.78
N LEU A 210 8.23 15.07 20.65
CA LEU A 210 8.67 14.68 19.30
C LEU A 210 8.70 13.14 19.12
N ASN A 211 7.69 12.47 19.64
CA ASN A 211 7.54 11.02 19.46
C ASN A 211 6.90 10.77 18.09
N VAL A 212 7.66 10.16 17.18
CA VAL A 212 7.26 9.99 15.78
C VAL A 212 7.44 8.54 15.34
N THR A 213 6.45 8.00 14.61
CA THR A 213 6.53 6.71 13.93
C THR A 213 6.56 6.93 12.42
N TYR A 214 7.49 6.25 11.76
CA TYR A 214 7.51 6.06 10.33
C TYR A 214 7.38 4.58 10.04
N MET A 215 6.30 4.17 9.35
CA MET A 215 6.05 2.76 9.04
C MET A 215 5.53 2.60 7.60
N PHE A 216 6.15 1.73 6.82
CA PHE A 216 5.82 1.47 5.42
C PHE A 216 5.98 2.67 4.48
N ASN A 217 6.84 3.62 4.80
CA ASN A 217 7.09 4.77 3.94
C ASN A 217 8.22 4.50 2.95
N TRP A 218 8.28 5.31 1.92
CA TRP A 218 9.34 5.27 0.91
C TRP A 218 10.05 6.62 0.82
N TRP A 219 11.33 6.68 1.19
CA TRP A 219 12.21 7.80 0.88
C TRP A 219 12.88 7.57 -0.46
N LYS A 220 12.72 8.52 -1.40
CA LYS A 220 13.26 8.46 -2.76
C LYS A 220 14.19 9.64 -2.98
N ALA A 221 15.47 9.36 -3.20
CA ALA A 221 16.46 10.33 -3.65
C ALA A 221 16.63 11.59 -2.75
N ALA A 222 16.40 11.49 -1.45
CA ALA A 222 16.73 12.54 -0.51
C ALA A 222 18.22 12.48 -0.13
N ASN A 223 18.85 13.66 0.05
CA ASN A 223 20.24 13.73 0.53
C ASN A 223 20.31 13.41 2.03
N GLN A 224 19.47 14.04 2.83
CA GLN A 224 19.49 13.95 4.29
C GLN A 224 18.08 13.94 4.89
N ARG A 225 18.02 13.83 6.21
CA ARG A 225 16.78 13.87 7.01
C ARG A 225 15.82 12.72 6.64
N LYS A 226 16.28 11.45 6.76
CA LYS A 226 15.47 10.26 6.45
C LYS A 226 15.17 9.34 7.66
N PRO A 227 14.64 9.82 8.82
CA PRO A 227 14.59 11.19 9.30
C PRO A 227 15.90 11.64 10.00
N ARG A 228 16.06 12.94 10.26
CA ARG A 228 17.02 13.49 11.22
C ARG A 228 16.30 13.93 12.49
N CYS A 229 16.69 13.37 13.63
CA CYS A 229 15.97 13.53 14.89
C CYS A 229 16.76 14.24 15.96
N ARG A 230 16.05 15.08 16.76
CA ARG A 230 16.45 15.61 18.05
C ARG A 230 15.34 15.38 19.08
N TYR A 231 15.67 15.20 20.36
CA TYR A 231 14.77 15.05 21.53
C TYR A 231 13.77 13.88 21.46
N GLY A 232 13.39 13.41 20.28
CA GLY A 232 12.29 12.47 20.08
C GLY A 232 12.62 11.02 20.44
N ASN A 233 11.58 10.23 20.69
CA ASN A 233 11.60 8.78 20.54
C ASN A 233 11.04 8.44 19.17
N VAL A 234 11.90 8.09 18.22
CA VAL A 234 11.53 7.90 16.81
C VAL A 234 11.60 6.44 16.43
N HIS A 235 10.49 5.91 15.92
CA HIS A 235 10.39 4.54 15.45
C HIS A 235 10.34 4.51 13.92
N VAL A 236 11.37 3.93 13.32
CA VAL A 236 11.52 3.77 11.86
C VAL A 236 11.45 2.29 11.55
N VAL A 237 10.32 1.80 11.08
CA VAL A 237 10.05 0.37 10.93
C VAL A 237 9.43 0.03 9.55
N ASN A 238 9.92 -1.02 8.91
CA ASN A 238 9.43 -1.52 7.63
C ASN A 238 9.35 -0.45 6.52
N ASN A 239 10.29 0.48 6.47
CA ASN A 239 10.36 1.49 5.41
C ASN A 239 11.37 1.10 4.33
N LEU A 240 11.21 1.68 3.15
CA LEU A 240 12.12 1.60 2.03
C LEU A 240 12.85 2.94 1.86
N LEU A 241 14.17 2.92 1.80
CA LEU A 241 15.01 4.07 1.54
C LEU A 241 15.86 3.80 0.29
N THR A 242 15.70 4.63 -0.75
CA THR A 242 16.41 4.45 -2.03
C THR A 242 17.17 5.70 -2.41
N GLY A 243 18.50 5.57 -2.51
CA GLY A 243 19.38 6.60 -3.04
C GLY A 243 19.36 6.63 -4.56
N ASP A 244 19.49 7.83 -5.14
CA ASP A 244 19.63 8.04 -6.57
C ASP A 244 20.71 9.10 -6.84
N ALA A 245 21.87 8.69 -7.31
CA ALA A 245 23.00 9.57 -7.60
C ALA A 245 22.75 10.56 -8.74
N SER A 246 21.71 10.37 -9.54
CA SER A 246 21.32 11.34 -10.57
C SER A 246 20.59 12.55 -9.99
N VAL A 247 19.95 12.39 -8.84
CA VAL A 247 19.14 13.38 -8.13
C VAL A 247 19.85 13.92 -6.88
N THR A 248 20.49 13.05 -6.10
CA THR A 248 21.28 13.44 -4.94
C THR A 248 22.64 13.98 -5.36
N SER A 249 23.16 14.96 -4.64
CA SER A 249 24.50 15.51 -4.91
C SER A 249 25.18 15.98 -3.62
N GLY A 250 26.51 16.08 -3.67
CA GLY A 250 27.33 16.45 -2.51
C GLY A 250 27.85 15.24 -1.73
N THR A 251 28.61 15.50 -0.68
CA THR A 251 29.26 14.48 0.16
C THR A 251 28.41 14.04 1.35
N ASP A 252 27.38 14.83 1.69
CA ASP A 252 26.57 14.65 2.88
C ASP A 252 25.23 13.93 2.57
N VAL A 253 25.33 12.75 1.95
CA VAL A 253 24.17 11.88 1.78
C VAL A 253 24.07 10.98 3.00
N LEU A 254 23.03 11.21 3.82
CA LEU A 254 22.84 10.58 5.12
C LEU A 254 21.46 9.94 5.21
N GLY A 255 21.39 8.76 5.78
CA GLY A 255 20.15 8.04 6.06
C GLY A 255 19.49 8.48 7.37
N VAL A 256 19.12 7.51 8.20
CA VAL A 256 18.49 7.72 9.51
C VAL A 256 19.51 8.31 10.48
N SER A 257 19.22 9.52 11.01
CA SER A 257 20.16 10.28 11.82
C SER A 257 19.62 10.53 13.23
N ALA A 258 20.32 10.03 14.25
CA ALA A 258 20.06 10.31 15.65
C ALA A 258 20.95 11.49 16.11
N GLY A 259 20.33 12.62 16.42
CA GLY A 259 20.99 13.84 16.91
C GLY A 259 20.82 14.05 18.41
N HIS A 260 20.85 15.31 18.83
CA HIS A 260 20.82 15.73 20.23
C HIS A 260 19.63 15.13 21.01
N MET A 261 19.90 14.41 22.11
CA MET A 261 18.91 13.80 23.00
C MET A 261 17.83 12.93 22.32
N CYS A 262 18.06 12.48 21.08
CA CYS A 262 17.13 11.65 20.34
C CYS A 262 17.44 10.16 20.53
N THR A 263 16.39 9.37 20.60
CA THR A 263 16.49 7.92 20.57
C THR A 263 15.71 7.37 19.38
N VAL A 264 16.41 6.71 18.47
CA VAL A 264 15.81 6.12 17.25
C VAL A 264 15.85 4.60 17.34
N ARG A 265 14.71 3.96 17.04
CA ARG A 265 14.62 2.53 16.79
C ARG A 265 14.45 2.31 15.30
N THR A 266 15.46 1.75 14.65
CA THR A 266 15.51 1.51 13.20
C THR A 266 15.45 0.00 12.96
N GLU A 267 14.28 -0.54 12.60
CA GLU A 267 14.09 -1.98 12.49
C GLU A 267 13.39 -2.42 11.21
N ARG A 268 13.89 -3.51 10.62
CA ARG A 268 13.35 -4.18 9.43
C ARG A 268 13.09 -3.25 8.25
N ASN A 269 13.94 -2.22 8.08
CA ASN A 269 13.90 -1.34 6.90
C ASN A 269 14.81 -1.90 5.80
N VAL A 270 14.57 -1.46 4.58
CA VAL A 270 15.40 -1.76 3.41
C VAL A 270 16.04 -0.48 2.90
N PHE A 271 17.38 -0.51 2.82
CA PHE A 271 18.20 0.58 2.29
C PHE A 271 18.86 0.11 0.99
N ILE A 272 18.67 0.87 -0.08
CA ILE A 272 19.23 0.54 -1.41
C ILE A 272 19.96 1.75 -1.95
N ASN A 273 21.22 1.59 -2.38
CA ASN A 273 22.05 2.65 -2.94
C ASN A 273 22.24 3.86 -2.01
N GLU A 274 22.16 3.67 -0.70
CA GLU A 274 22.28 4.75 0.29
C GLU A 274 23.74 4.92 0.74
N ALA A 275 24.16 6.18 0.87
CA ALA A 275 25.40 6.50 1.58
C ALA A 275 25.09 6.79 3.05
N ASN A 276 25.92 6.23 3.95
CA ASN A 276 25.72 6.33 5.41
C ASN A 276 24.28 6.08 5.87
N PRO A 277 23.71 4.89 5.61
CA PRO A 277 22.32 4.57 5.93
C PRO A 277 21.96 4.87 7.39
N ILE A 278 22.88 4.68 8.30
CA ILE A 278 22.77 4.99 9.74
C ILE A 278 23.81 6.04 10.09
N TYR A 279 23.35 7.21 10.49
CA TYR A 279 24.24 8.32 10.82
C TYR A 279 24.11 8.76 12.28
N THR A 280 25.23 8.85 12.96
CA THR A 280 25.31 9.18 14.38
C THR A 280 26.24 10.35 14.69
N GLY A 281 26.83 10.96 13.65
CA GLY A 281 27.80 12.06 13.78
C GLY A 281 27.23 13.38 14.28
N ASN A 282 25.90 13.57 14.23
CA ASN A 282 25.20 14.76 14.72
C ASN A 282 24.79 14.67 16.20
N ALA A 283 25.25 13.67 16.91
CA ALA A 283 24.68 13.33 18.22
C ALA A 283 25.23 14.16 19.39
N ASN A 284 26.28 14.97 19.18
CA ASN A 284 27.01 15.61 20.31
C ASN A 284 27.24 14.62 21.49
N GLY A 285 27.40 13.34 21.17
CA GLY A 285 27.55 12.24 22.12
C GLY A 285 26.26 11.77 22.81
N THR A 286 25.08 12.28 22.46
CA THR A 286 23.82 11.99 23.20
C THR A 286 22.74 11.26 22.40
N GLY A 287 22.81 11.22 21.06
CA GLY A 287 21.83 10.51 20.24
C GLY A 287 22.09 9.00 20.20
N VAL A 288 21.03 8.23 20.25
CA VAL A 288 21.07 6.77 20.18
C VAL A 288 20.28 6.28 18.96
N ASN A 289 20.88 5.41 18.17
CA ASN A 289 20.19 4.69 17.10
C ASN A 289 20.39 3.19 17.31
N GLU A 290 19.32 2.45 17.59
CA GLU A 290 19.33 1.00 17.63
C GLU A 290 18.92 0.46 16.26
N THR A 291 19.70 -0.48 15.73
CA THR A 291 19.43 -1.10 14.42
C THR A 291 19.13 -2.59 14.57
N ILE A 292 17.97 -3.03 14.05
CA ILE A 292 17.47 -4.40 14.17
C ILE A 292 17.00 -4.90 12.81
N ASP A 293 17.56 -6.00 12.35
CA ASP A 293 17.11 -6.77 11.17
C ASP A 293 16.91 -5.93 9.87
N ASN A 294 17.69 -4.84 9.68
CA ASN A 294 17.62 -4.06 8.46
C ASN A 294 18.41 -4.72 7.31
N ILE A 295 17.99 -4.51 6.08
CA ILE A 295 18.68 -4.93 4.86
C ILE A 295 19.38 -3.73 4.21
N PHE A 296 20.65 -3.89 3.84
CA PHE A 296 21.46 -2.87 3.18
C PHE A 296 21.97 -3.43 1.85
N THR A 297 21.47 -2.92 0.74
CA THR A 297 21.85 -3.35 -0.61
C THR A 297 22.59 -2.22 -1.31
N ASN A 298 23.81 -2.49 -1.79
CA ASN A 298 24.66 -1.53 -2.49
C ASN A 298 24.83 -0.21 -1.72
N CYS A 299 24.88 -0.27 -0.38
CA CYS A 299 25.06 0.88 0.50
C CYS A 299 26.53 1.10 0.81
N SER A 300 26.90 2.35 1.11
CA SER A 300 28.27 2.70 1.56
C SER A 300 28.22 3.36 2.93
N GLY A 301 29.37 3.41 3.62
CA GLY A 301 29.49 4.05 4.93
C GLY A 301 28.90 3.22 6.08
N ASN A 302 28.34 3.89 7.09
CA ASN A 302 27.93 3.24 8.33
C ASN A 302 26.54 2.62 8.26
N THR A 303 26.44 1.35 8.67
CA THR A 303 25.19 0.58 8.78
C THR A 303 24.86 0.15 10.21
N LYS A 304 25.68 0.53 11.19
CA LYS A 304 25.57 0.09 12.59
C LYS A 304 25.02 1.18 13.48
N GLY A 305 24.13 0.81 14.39
CA GLY A 305 23.65 1.67 15.45
C GLY A 305 24.68 1.92 16.56
N THR A 306 24.30 2.72 17.56
CA THR A 306 25.15 3.14 18.68
C THR A 306 24.76 2.59 20.04
N GLY A 307 23.59 1.97 20.16
CA GLY A 307 23.10 1.45 21.45
C GLY A 307 21.69 0.90 21.38
N THR A 308 21.09 0.70 22.56
CA THR A 308 19.72 0.23 22.71
C THR A 308 18.76 1.42 22.80
N SER A 309 17.66 1.36 22.08
CA SER A 309 16.62 2.38 22.06
C SER A 309 15.50 2.07 23.08
N PHE A 310 14.34 2.65 22.85
CA PHE A 310 13.14 2.42 23.65
C PHE A 310 12.32 1.26 23.11
N THR A 311 11.45 0.69 23.95
CA THR A 311 10.38 -0.22 23.50
C THR A 311 9.16 0.61 23.12
N PRO A 312 8.65 0.53 21.88
CA PRO A 312 7.44 1.23 21.49
C PRO A 312 6.25 0.84 22.38
N PRO A 313 5.51 1.82 22.95
CA PRO A 313 4.42 1.51 23.89
C PRO A 313 3.09 1.20 23.19
N TYR A 314 3.12 0.78 21.95
CA TYR A 314 1.97 0.38 21.15
C TYR A 314 2.21 -0.97 20.49
N ASP A 315 1.14 -1.66 20.20
CA ASP A 315 1.20 -2.94 19.50
C ASP A 315 1.37 -2.74 17.99
N TYR A 316 2.46 -3.26 17.45
CA TYR A 316 2.80 -3.17 16.03
C TYR A 316 3.36 -4.48 15.47
N THR A 317 3.69 -5.42 16.34
CA THR A 317 4.37 -6.67 15.96
C THR A 317 3.54 -7.55 15.04
N ASP A 318 2.23 -7.55 15.22
CA ASP A 318 1.29 -8.29 14.37
C ASP A 318 1.22 -7.74 12.93
N PHE A 319 1.74 -6.53 12.72
CA PHE A 319 1.72 -5.84 11.43
C PHE A 319 3.10 -5.80 10.76
N MET A 320 4.15 -6.20 11.47
CA MET A 320 5.50 -6.15 10.93
C MET A 320 5.71 -7.16 9.80
N LEU A 321 6.30 -6.67 8.72
CA LEU A 321 6.84 -7.49 7.65
C LEU A 321 8.25 -7.97 8.02
N SER A 322 8.69 -9.10 7.45
CA SER A 322 10.12 -9.37 7.36
C SER A 322 10.78 -8.30 6.48
N ALA A 323 12.04 -7.97 6.73
CA ALA A 323 12.73 -6.96 5.92
C ALA A 323 12.78 -7.32 4.43
N SER A 324 12.80 -8.61 4.09
CA SER A 324 12.80 -9.09 2.69
C SER A 324 11.50 -8.82 1.93
N GLU A 325 10.38 -8.58 2.62
CA GLU A 325 9.09 -8.28 2.01
C GLU A 325 8.87 -6.78 1.81
N VAL A 326 9.61 -5.94 2.55
CA VAL A 326 9.37 -4.49 2.63
C VAL A 326 9.46 -3.80 1.29
N GLU A 327 10.49 -4.11 0.49
CA GLU A 327 10.69 -3.43 -0.80
C GLU A 327 9.48 -3.60 -1.71
N ALA A 328 9.04 -4.84 -1.94
CA ALA A 328 7.92 -5.13 -2.82
C ALA A 328 6.60 -4.53 -2.30
N VAL A 329 6.33 -4.70 -0.99
CA VAL A 329 5.10 -4.22 -0.37
C VAL A 329 5.03 -2.69 -0.36
N VAL A 330 6.10 -2.01 0.02
CA VAL A 330 6.13 -0.54 0.09
C VAL A 330 6.02 0.07 -1.31
N LYS A 331 6.74 -0.46 -2.29
CA LYS A 331 6.64 0.03 -3.68
C LYS A 331 5.24 -0.10 -4.27
N SER A 332 4.50 -1.13 -3.89
CA SER A 332 3.15 -1.37 -4.41
C SER A 332 2.06 -0.54 -3.72
N ASN A 333 2.28 -0.10 -2.48
CA ASN A 333 1.20 0.47 -1.66
C ASN A 333 1.44 1.90 -1.19
N ALA A 334 2.69 2.37 -1.11
CA ALA A 334 2.98 3.72 -0.64
C ALA A 334 2.55 4.79 -1.65
N GLY A 335 2.15 5.95 -1.12
CA GLY A 335 1.73 7.11 -1.90
C GLY A 335 0.21 7.32 -1.91
N ALA A 336 -0.23 8.34 -2.64
CA ALA A 336 -1.63 8.73 -2.76
C ALA A 336 -2.39 7.81 -3.74
N THR A 337 -2.52 6.54 -3.36
CA THR A 337 -3.01 5.44 -4.21
C THR A 337 -4.44 4.98 -3.87
N LEU A 338 -5.05 5.50 -2.80
CA LEU A 338 -6.37 5.04 -2.35
C LEU A 338 -7.47 5.43 -3.35
N ALA A 339 -8.21 4.44 -3.82
CA ALA A 339 -9.25 4.61 -4.85
C ALA A 339 -10.44 5.48 -4.39
N SER A 340 -10.67 5.58 -3.08
CA SER A 340 -11.75 6.41 -2.51
C SER A 340 -11.40 6.83 -1.07
N PRO A 341 -12.09 7.83 -0.50
CA PRO A 341 -11.85 8.26 0.88
C PRO A 341 -12.08 7.19 1.94
N THR A 342 -12.85 6.17 1.62
CA THR A 342 -13.16 5.03 2.51
C THR A 342 -12.36 3.78 2.16
N ALA A 343 -11.52 3.84 1.11
CA ALA A 343 -10.66 2.72 0.75
C ALA A 343 -9.58 2.54 1.82
N CYS A 344 -9.42 1.30 2.20
CA CYS A 344 -8.25 0.84 2.92
C CYS A 344 -7.39 0.15 1.88
N GLY A 345 -6.12 0.49 1.78
CA GLY A 345 -5.20 -0.25 0.93
C GLY A 345 -5.31 -1.74 1.30
N GLU A 346 -5.51 -2.59 0.34
CA GLU A 346 -5.47 -4.03 0.55
C GLU A 346 -4.02 -4.49 0.43
N LEU A 347 -3.46 -5.06 1.50
CA LEU A 347 -2.25 -5.84 1.37
C LEU A 347 -2.62 -7.13 0.63
N THR A 348 -2.48 -7.13 -0.67
CA THR A 348 -2.34 -8.39 -1.37
C THR A 348 -1.04 -9.02 -0.91
N PRO A 349 -1.03 -10.30 -0.44
CA PRO A 349 0.23 -10.96 -0.15
C PRO A 349 1.06 -10.91 -1.42
N ALA A 350 2.26 -10.36 -1.33
CA ALA A 350 3.21 -10.39 -2.42
C ALA A 350 3.48 -11.85 -2.78
N SER A 351 2.85 -12.31 -3.84
CA SER A 351 3.37 -13.42 -4.62
C SER A 351 4.71 -12.91 -5.15
N SER A 352 5.78 -13.55 -4.72
CA SER A 352 7.16 -13.18 -5.04
C SER A 352 7.31 -12.90 -6.53
N SER A 353 7.46 -11.66 -6.92
CA SER A 353 8.36 -11.16 -7.95
C SER A 353 7.93 -9.80 -8.54
N SER A 354 8.91 -8.96 -8.66
CA SER A 354 9.12 -7.82 -9.57
C SER A 354 8.41 -6.48 -9.36
N VAL A 355 9.28 -5.52 -9.27
CA VAL A 355 9.09 -4.07 -9.11
C VAL A 355 8.84 -3.38 -10.45
N THR A 356 7.94 -2.43 -10.52
CA THR A 356 7.76 -1.56 -11.68
C THR A 356 7.86 -0.08 -11.33
N SER A 357 8.57 0.67 -12.13
CA SER A 357 8.68 2.14 -12.11
C SER A 357 7.54 2.79 -12.89
N VAL A 358 7.01 3.91 -12.38
CA VAL A 358 5.82 4.61 -12.89
C VAL A 358 6.20 5.83 -13.72
N SER A 359 5.58 5.98 -14.87
CA SER A 359 5.46 7.23 -15.62
C SER A 359 3.99 7.68 -15.62
N SER A 360 3.78 8.99 -15.48
CA SER A 360 2.52 9.64 -15.16
C SER A 360 1.50 9.74 -16.30
N SER A 361 0.25 9.32 -16.05
CA SER A 361 -0.96 10.02 -16.51
C SER A 361 -2.21 9.42 -15.83
N SER A 362 -3.15 10.29 -15.45
CA SER A 362 -4.30 10.04 -14.59
C SER A 362 -5.43 9.29 -15.30
N VAL A 363 -5.73 8.06 -14.87
CA VAL A 363 -7.06 7.41 -14.98
C VAL A 363 -7.13 6.35 -13.88
N GLU A 364 -8.32 6.11 -13.30
CA GLU A 364 -8.57 5.13 -12.25
C GLU A 364 -7.88 3.79 -12.53
N ARG A 365 -6.87 3.46 -11.72
CA ARG A 365 -6.11 2.22 -11.84
C ARG A 365 -6.54 1.24 -10.76
N ASN A 366 -7.58 0.48 -11.00
CA ASN A 366 -7.71 -0.83 -10.39
C ASN A 366 -6.84 -1.79 -11.19
N ALA A 367 -5.52 -1.78 -10.96
CA ALA A 367 -4.61 -2.72 -11.57
C ALA A 367 -4.82 -4.09 -10.92
N GLU A 368 -5.60 -4.93 -11.57
CA GLU A 368 -5.48 -6.35 -11.34
C GLU A 368 -4.15 -6.77 -11.99
N LYS A 369 -3.13 -7.08 -11.14
CA LYS A 369 -1.93 -7.83 -11.45
C LYS A 369 -1.30 -7.60 -12.85
N ALA A 370 -0.03 -7.21 -12.92
CA ALA A 370 0.77 -7.37 -14.13
C ALA A 370 0.85 -8.86 -14.50
N TYR A 371 0.44 -9.19 -15.70
CA TYR A 371 0.47 -10.54 -16.24
C TYR A 371 1.71 -10.69 -17.11
N GLN A 372 2.66 -11.50 -16.67
CA GLN A 372 3.92 -11.76 -17.40
C GLN A 372 3.64 -12.70 -18.58
N ALA A 373 3.98 -12.28 -19.79
CA ALA A 373 3.66 -13.03 -21.01
C ALA A 373 4.30 -14.43 -21.03
N GLU A 374 5.52 -14.56 -20.50
CA GLU A 374 6.23 -15.84 -20.42
C GLU A 374 5.59 -16.88 -19.46
N LYS A 375 4.59 -16.47 -18.66
CA LYS A 375 3.81 -17.39 -17.81
C LYS A 375 2.55 -17.90 -18.51
N GLY A 376 2.26 -17.44 -19.73
CA GLY A 376 1.17 -17.94 -20.55
C GLY A 376 1.47 -19.31 -21.17
N MET A 377 0.47 -19.89 -21.81
CA MET A 377 0.61 -21.12 -22.60
C MET A 377 1.11 -20.74 -24.00
N ILE A 378 2.40 -20.94 -24.27
CA ILE A 378 3.08 -20.53 -25.50
C ILE A 378 3.05 -21.63 -26.52
N ASN A 379 2.63 -21.29 -27.75
CA ASN A 379 2.56 -22.20 -28.88
C ASN A 379 3.23 -21.56 -30.10
N GLY A 380 4.43 -22.02 -30.48
CA GLY A 380 5.19 -21.48 -31.60
C GLY A 380 5.90 -20.14 -31.34
N GLY A 381 6.03 -19.71 -30.09
CA GLY A 381 6.89 -18.60 -29.65
C GLY A 381 8.04 -19.14 -28.79
N VAL A 382 8.97 -18.26 -28.47
CA VAL A 382 10.14 -18.58 -27.62
C VAL A 382 10.19 -17.60 -26.45
N ILE A 383 10.43 -18.15 -25.24
CA ILE A 383 10.76 -17.30 -24.09
C ILE A 383 12.23 -16.92 -24.19
N GLU A 384 12.50 -15.62 -24.22
CA GLU A 384 13.84 -15.07 -24.29
C GLU A 384 14.10 -14.06 -23.17
N SER A 385 15.39 -13.81 -22.90
CA SER A 385 15.86 -12.82 -21.92
C SER A 385 17.10 -12.06 -22.44
N SER A 386 17.36 -12.11 -23.73
CA SER A 386 18.57 -11.56 -24.35
C SER A 386 18.51 -10.03 -24.57
N ASN A 387 17.31 -9.47 -24.77
CA ASN A 387 17.12 -8.04 -24.99
C ASN A 387 16.81 -7.35 -23.67
N VAL A 388 17.78 -6.64 -23.11
CA VAL A 388 17.62 -5.94 -21.80
C VAL A 388 16.47 -4.94 -21.79
N GLY A 389 15.86 -4.69 -20.61
CA GLY A 389 14.81 -3.70 -20.43
C GLY A 389 13.41 -4.28 -20.24
N PHE A 390 13.25 -5.61 -20.34
CA PHE A 390 12.02 -6.33 -20.00
C PHE A 390 11.89 -6.49 -18.46
N TRP A 391 10.70 -6.87 -18.03
CA TRP A 391 10.36 -7.17 -16.64
C TRP A 391 10.22 -8.69 -16.41
N GLY A 392 10.46 -9.16 -15.20
CA GLY A 392 10.30 -10.57 -14.85
C GLY A 392 11.46 -11.47 -15.30
N ASP A 393 11.14 -12.70 -15.67
CA ASP A 393 12.10 -13.74 -16.00
C ASP A 393 12.44 -13.79 -17.51
N GLY A 394 11.66 -13.12 -18.35
CA GLY A 394 11.80 -13.10 -19.80
C GLY A 394 10.63 -12.44 -20.50
N TYR A 395 10.59 -12.55 -21.79
CA TYR A 395 9.53 -12.05 -22.66
C TYR A 395 9.21 -13.10 -23.74
N VAL A 396 8.06 -13.02 -24.37
CA VAL A 396 7.69 -13.88 -25.50
C VAL A 396 8.16 -13.24 -26.79
N ASN A 397 9.08 -13.91 -27.50
CA ASN A 397 9.44 -13.61 -28.87
C ASN A 397 8.62 -14.51 -29.80
N PHE A 398 7.85 -13.90 -30.71
CA PHE A 398 7.01 -14.65 -31.64
C PHE A 398 7.79 -15.03 -32.90
N ASP A 399 7.93 -16.30 -33.12
CA ASP A 399 8.25 -16.84 -34.41
C ASP A 399 7.01 -16.87 -35.32
N LYS A 400 7.22 -17.09 -36.64
CA LYS A 400 6.15 -17.14 -37.63
C LYS A 400 5.03 -18.10 -37.25
N GLY A 401 3.80 -17.56 -37.14
CA GLY A 401 2.62 -18.34 -36.80
C GLY A 401 2.49 -18.68 -35.32
N GLY A 402 3.32 -18.07 -34.46
CA GLY A 402 3.25 -18.31 -33.01
C GLY A 402 2.07 -17.62 -32.34
N ASP A 403 1.67 -18.16 -31.19
CA ASP A 403 0.70 -17.56 -30.28
C ASP A 403 1.05 -17.85 -28.83
N PHE A 404 0.48 -17.08 -27.91
CA PHE A 404 0.34 -17.49 -26.52
C PHE A 404 -1.06 -17.18 -26.01
N GLU A 405 -1.49 -17.95 -25.02
CA GLU A 405 -2.80 -17.83 -24.39
C GLU A 405 -2.63 -17.62 -22.89
N PHE A 406 -3.38 -16.68 -22.34
CA PHE A 406 -3.29 -16.32 -20.92
C PHE A 406 -4.67 -16.42 -20.26
N PRO A 407 -4.85 -17.32 -19.26
CA PRO A 407 -6.07 -17.39 -18.48
C PRO A 407 -6.14 -16.22 -17.48
N MET A 408 -7.22 -15.43 -17.57
CA MET A 408 -7.45 -14.28 -16.71
C MET A 408 -8.83 -14.37 -16.06
N THR A 409 -8.88 -14.27 -14.73
CA THR A 409 -10.15 -14.21 -13.99
C THR A 409 -10.43 -12.79 -13.57
N VAL A 410 -11.61 -12.26 -13.93
CA VAL A 410 -12.08 -10.95 -13.49
C VAL A 410 -13.40 -11.07 -12.71
N ASN A 411 -13.56 -10.22 -11.69
CA ASN A 411 -14.74 -10.27 -10.82
C ASN A 411 -15.98 -9.58 -11.43
N VAL A 412 -15.78 -8.72 -12.42
CA VAL A 412 -16.84 -7.87 -12.98
C VAL A 412 -16.79 -7.93 -14.51
N ALA A 413 -17.92 -8.21 -15.13
CA ALA A 413 -18.04 -8.09 -16.59
C ALA A 413 -17.97 -6.62 -17.00
N GLY A 414 -17.17 -6.31 -18.03
CA GLY A 414 -17.01 -4.93 -18.46
C GLY A 414 -16.02 -4.73 -19.59
N GLU A 415 -15.79 -3.47 -19.91
CA GLU A 415 -14.73 -3.03 -20.80
C GLU A 415 -13.47 -2.78 -19.98
N TYR A 416 -12.38 -3.43 -20.35
CA TYR A 416 -11.08 -3.35 -19.71
C TYR A 416 -10.07 -2.72 -20.64
N ARG A 417 -9.32 -1.74 -20.15
CA ARG A 417 -8.15 -1.19 -20.80
C ARG A 417 -6.95 -2.06 -20.49
N PHE A 418 -6.28 -2.53 -21.51
CA PHE A 418 -5.03 -3.27 -21.42
C PHE A 418 -3.87 -2.35 -21.73
N GLU A 419 -2.84 -2.37 -20.90
CA GLU A 419 -1.53 -1.78 -21.15
C GLU A 419 -0.56 -2.93 -21.39
N ILE A 420 -0.06 -3.06 -22.63
CA ILE A 420 0.79 -4.17 -23.09
C ILE A 420 2.19 -3.63 -23.33
N ASP A 421 3.18 -4.13 -22.60
CA ASP A 421 4.58 -3.77 -22.76
C ASP A 421 5.22 -4.64 -23.85
N PHE A 422 5.82 -3.98 -24.85
CA PHE A 422 6.35 -4.63 -26.04
C PHE A 422 7.65 -4.00 -26.52
N ALA A 423 8.43 -4.75 -27.29
CA ALA A 423 9.54 -4.23 -28.10
C ALA A 423 9.38 -4.67 -29.55
N ASN A 424 9.52 -3.73 -30.48
CA ASN A 424 9.56 -3.98 -31.90
C ASN A 424 10.81 -3.32 -32.52
N GLY A 425 11.93 -4.03 -32.50
CA GLY A 425 13.21 -3.57 -33.04
C GLY A 425 13.35 -3.76 -34.56
N SER A 426 12.27 -4.20 -35.24
CA SER A 426 12.29 -4.34 -36.70
C SER A 426 12.21 -2.99 -37.45
N SER A 427 12.42 -3.00 -38.76
CA SER A 427 12.28 -1.81 -39.59
C SER A 427 10.84 -1.38 -39.87
N GLU A 428 9.87 -2.27 -39.58
CA GLU A 428 8.45 -2.10 -39.85
C GLU A 428 7.59 -2.35 -38.60
N ASP A 429 6.36 -1.82 -38.63
CA ASP A 429 5.37 -2.10 -37.61
C ASP A 429 4.95 -3.57 -37.69
N ARG A 430 4.69 -4.22 -36.56
CA ARG A 430 4.24 -5.61 -36.46
C ARG A 430 2.87 -5.70 -35.83
N SER A 431 2.07 -6.66 -36.24
CA SER A 431 0.70 -6.80 -35.73
C SER A 431 0.48 -8.15 -35.05
N LEU A 432 -0.38 -8.13 -34.00
CA LEU A 432 -0.95 -9.33 -33.40
C LEU A 432 -2.47 -9.27 -33.48
N VAL A 433 -3.10 -10.43 -33.58
CA VAL A 433 -4.53 -10.61 -33.26
C VAL A 433 -4.64 -10.94 -31.79
N ILE A 434 -5.38 -10.12 -31.05
CA ILE A 434 -5.69 -10.35 -29.63
C ILE A 434 -7.14 -10.79 -29.55
N SER A 435 -7.37 -12.00 -29.02
CA SER A 435 -8.69 -12.65 -28.98
C SER A 435 -9.16 -12.83 -27.55
N VAL A 436 -10.46 -12.60 -27.30
CA VAL A 436 -11.16 -12.93 -26.06
C VAL A 436 -12.47 -13.63 -26.43
N GLY A 437 -12.56 -14.93 -26.16
CA GLY A 437 -13.69 -15.75 -26.59
C GLY A 437 -13.83 -15.75 -28.11
N ALA A 438 -14.95 -15.25 -28.63
CA ALA A 438 -15.21 -15.14 -30.08
C ALA A 438 -14.86 -13.75 -30.68
N SER A 439 -14.27 -12.86 -29.90
CA SER A 439 -13.95 -11.49 -30.34
C SER A 439 -12.47 -11.35 -30.62
N ASP A 440 -12.15 -10.97 -31.86
CA ASP A 440 -10.78 -10.73 -32.33
C ASP A 440 -10.55 -9.24 -32.57
N THR A 441 -9.36 -8.76 -32.19
CA THR A 441 -8.91 -7.39 -32.42
C THR A 441 -7.50 -7.42 -32.97
N THR A 442 -7.29 -6.90 -34.18
CA THR A 442 -5.94 -6.73 -34.72
C THR A 442 -5.31 -5.46 -34.16
N VAL A 443 -4.16 -5.60 -33.53
CA VAL A 443 -3.41 -4.54 -32.86
C VAL A 443 -2.08 -4.35 -33.56
N VAL A 444 -1.79 -3.11 -33.96
CA VAL A 444 -0.50 -2.73 -34.55
C VAL A 444 0.43 -2.28 -33.42
N PHE A 445 1.62 -2.85 -33.39
CA PHE A 445 2.72 -2.49 -32.49
C PHE A 445 3.79 -1.77 -33.30
N GLU A 446 3.88 -0.49 -33.11
CA GLU A 446 4.78 0.40 -33.83
C GLU A 446 6.23 0.04 -33.54
N LYS A 447 7.13 0.29 -34.48
CA LYS A 447 8.57 0.08 -34.29
C LYS A 447 9.10 0.93 -33.12
N THR A 448 9.85 0.32 -32.22
CA THR A 448 10.50 1.00 -31.07
C THR A 448 11.93 1.45 -31.37
N GLY A 449 12.46 1.08 -32.56
CA GLY A 449 13.81 1.45 -32.99
C GLY A 449 14.91 0.45 -32.62
N ALA A 450 14.73 -0.32 -31.56
CA ALA A 450 15.61 -1.43 -31.20
C ALA A 450 14.85 -2.46 -30.33
N TRP A 451 15.31 -3.71 -30.31
CA TRP A 451 14.74 -4.78 -29.49
C TRP A 451 14.97 -4.59 -27.97
N THR A 452 15.84 -3.67 -27.61
CA THR A 452 16.13 -3.27 -26.21
C THR A 452 15.35 -2.01 -25.77
N ILE A 453 14.52 -1.44 -26.66
CA ILE A 453 13.64 -0.29 -26.35
C ILE A 453 12.23 -0.82 -26.23
N TRP A 454 11.71 -0.77 -25.01
CA TRP A 454 10.37 -1.21 -24.67
C TRP A 454 9.40 -0.03 -24.65
N SER A 455 8.16 -0.26 -25.08
CA SER A 455 7.08 0.71 -25.13
C SER A 455 5.78 0.06 -24.66
N THR A 456 4.77 0.84 -24.34
CA THR A 456 3.47 0.34 -23.88
C THR A 456 2.40 0.63 -24.92
N LYS A 457 1.62 -0.39 -25.31
CA LYS A 457 0.45 -0.29 -26.18
C LYS A 457 -0.83 -0.39 -25.37
N GLU A 458 -1.70 0.60 -25.50
CA GLU A 458 -3.03 0.57 -24.88
C GLU A 458 -4.08 0.05 -25.87
N ILE A 459 -4.95 -0.85 -25.38
CA ILE A 459 -6.13 -1.36 -26.10
C ILE A 459 -7.30 -1.54 -25.16
N SER A 460 -8.52 -1.65 -25.68
CA SER A 460 -9.72 -2.00 -24.89
C SER A 460 -10.25 -3.36 -25.29
N LEU A 461 -10.49 -4.23 -24.31
CA LEU A 461 -11.10 -5.55 -24.50
C LEU A 461 -12.34 -5.70 -23.60
N LYS A 462 -13.33 -6.44 -24.03
CA LYS A 462 -14.50 -6.78 -23.21
C LYS A 462 -14.29 -8.15 -22.55
N LEU A 463 -14.35 -8.15 -21.21
CA LEU A 463 -14.24 -9.38 -20.42
C LEU A 463 -15.57 -9.72 -19.75
N SER A 464 -15.85 -11.02 -19.65
CA SER A 464 -16.94 -11.56 -18.85
C SER A 464 -16.52 -11.74 -17.39
N ALA A 465 -17.45 -11.66 -16.44
CA ALA A 465 -17.14 -12.02 -15.07
C ALA A 465 -16.80 -13.52 -15.00
N GLY A 466 -15.75 -13.85 -14.23
CA GLY A 466 -15.18 -15.19 -14.18
C GLY A 466 -13.92 -15.31 -15.03
N GLU A 467 -13.63 -16.54 -15.45
CA GLU A 467 -12.44 -16.86 -16.23
C GLU A 467 -12.60 -16.46 -17.70
N ASN A 468 -11.59 -15.76 -18.24
CA ASN A 468 -11.44 -15.39 -19.65
C ASN A 468 -10.10 -15.95 -20.15
N SER A 469 -10.04 -16.35 -21.41
CA SER A 469 -8.79 -16.65 -22.07
C SER A 469 -8.44 -15.51 -23.04
N ILE A 470 -7.26 -14.93 -22.86
CA ILE A 470 -6.72 -13.85 -23.70
C ILE A 470 -5.64 -14.47 -24.57
N ARG A 471 -5.85 -14.51 -25.87
CA ARG A 471 -4.89 -15.07 -26.83
C ARG A 471 -4.26 -13.98 -27.66
N PHE A 472 -2.94 -14.01 -27.77
CA PHE A 472 -2.13 -13.17 -28.63
C PHE A 472 -1.56 -14.04 -29.76
N ALA A 473 -1.83 -13.71 -31.01
CA ALA A 473 -1.39 -14.53 -32.13
C ALA A 473 -0.82 -13.65 -33.25
N THR A 474 0.19 -14.14 -33.95
CA THR A 474 0.76 -13.46 -35.13
C THR A 474 -0.25 -13.42 -36.29
N VAL A 475 -0.15 -12.38 -37.12
CA VAL A 475 -1.03 -12.19 -38.27
C VAL A 475 -0.43 -12.88 -39.50
N ASP A 476 -1.23 -13.71 -40.19
CA ASP A 476 -0.88 -14.34 -41.49
C ASP A 476 0.48 -15.05 -41.52
N GLY A 477 0.91 -15.61 -40.38
CA GLY A 477 2.19 -16.32 -40.27
C GLY A 477 3.42 -15.43 -40.33
N ASN A 478 3.28 -14.12 -40.11
CA ASN A 478 4.39 -13.17 -39.96
C ASN A 478 4.97 -13.24 -38.54
N ASP A 479 6.15 -12.63 -38.35
CA ASP A 479 6.72 -12.46 -37.01
C ASP A 479 5.95 -11.39 -36.21
N GLY A 480 5.80 -11.59 -34.90
CA GLY A 480 5.22 -10.61 -33.98
C GLY A 480 6.26 -9.70 -33.31
N PRO A 481 5.83 -8.68 -32.54
CA PRO A 481 6.70 -7.96 -31.61
C PRO A 481 7.08 -8.87 -30.44
N ASN A 482 8.10 -8.54 -29.67
CA ASN A 482 8.31 -9.14 -28.36
C ASN A 482 7.27 -8.60 -27.38
N ILE A 483 6.61 -9.48 -26.65
CA ILE A 483 5.64 -9.11 -25.59
C ILE A 483 6.22 -9.52 -24.24
N ASP A 484 6.28 -8.55 -23.34
CA ASP A 484 6.83 -8.72 -21.99
C ASP A 484 5.72 -8.99 -20.97
N GLN A 485 4.87 -8.03 -20.75
CA GLN A 485 3.78 -8.12 -19.78
C GLN A 485 2.57 -7.31 -20.24
N PHE A 486 1.44 -7.50 -19.55
CA PHE A 486 0.29 -6.64 -19.74
C PHE A 486 -0.48 -6.44 -18.43
N ASN A 487 -1.12 -5.28 -18.30
CA ASN A 487 -2.01 -4.92 -17.20
C ASN A 487 -3.43 -4.77 -17.74
N ALA A 488 -4.45 -5.07 -16.93
CA ALA A 488 -5.85 -4.89 -17.29
C ALA A 488 -6.59 -4.06 -16.25
N PHE A 489 -7.30 -3.02 -16.69
CA PHE A 489 -8.00 -2.07 -15.84
C PHE A 489 -9.47 -1.99 -16.24
N LEU A 490 -10.41 -2.16 -15.30
CA LEU A 490 -11.84 -2.00 -15.57
C LEU A 490 -12.15 -0.51 -15.87
N VAL A 491 -12.62 -0.23 -17.08
CA VAL A 491 -13.03 1.13 -17.51
C VAL A 491 -14.52 1.34 -17.35
N LYS A 492 -15.33 0.33 -17.74
CA LYS A 492 -16.79 0.42 -17.72
C LYS A 492 -17.42 -0.92 -17.39
N LYS A 493 -18.31 -0.94 -16.38
CA LYS A 493 -19.09 -2.14 -16.05
C LYS A 493 -20.16 -2.40 -17.11
N THR A 494 -20.40 -3.66 -17.45
CA THR A 494 -21.55 -4.05 -18.28
C THR A 494 -22.79 -4.03 -17.40
N GLU A 495 -23.76 -3.16 -17.72
CA GLU A 495 -25.07 -3.16 -17.07
C GLU A 495 -25.85 -4.40 -17.55
N VAL A 496 -26.15 -5.31 -16.65
CA VAL A 496 -27.06 -6.42 -16.90
C VAL A 496 -28.48 -5.88 -16.75
N LYS A 497 -29.20 -5.68 -17.88
CA LYS A 497 -30.62 -5.36 -17.85
C LYS A 497 -31.36 -6.55 -17.19
N PRO A 498 -32.18 -6.32 -16.13
CA PRO A 498 -32.95 -7.41 -15.55
C PRO A 498 -33.86 -8.03 -16.61
N GLU A 499 -33.82 -9.33 -16.82
CA GLU A 499 -34.84 -10.06 -17.59
C GLU A 499 -36.20 -9.85 -16.90
N GLU A 500 -37.16 -9.32 -17.63
CA GLU A 500 -38.57 -9.28 -17.21
C GLU A 500 -39.09 -10.70 -17.07
N LYS A 501 -39.32 -11.13 -15.84
CA LYS A 501 -39.99 -12.39 -15.52
C LYS A 501 -41.46 -12.25 -15.85
N PRO A 502 -42.10 -13.20 -16.54
CA PRO A 502 -43.55 -13.18 -16.78
C PRO A 502 -44.30 -13.24 -15.45
N GLU A 503 -45.31 -12.40 -15.30
CA GLU A 503 -46.23 -12.44 -14.16
C GLU A 503 -46.99 -13.76 -14.11
N GLU A 504 -46.70 -14.58 -13.09
CA GLU A 504 -47.48 -15.76 -12.73
C GLU A 504 -48.41 -15.39 -11.56
N LYS A 505 -49.73 -15.56 -11.79
CA LYS A 505 -50.80 -15.30 -10.81
C LYS A 505 -50.61 -16.22 -9.60
N LEU A 506 -50.49 -15.61 -8.42
CA LEU A 506 -50.50 -16.29 -7.12
C LEU A 506 -51.94 -16.76 -6.80
N GLU A 507 -52.13 -18.08 -6.73
CA GLU A 507 -53.21 -18.67 -5.92
C GLU A 507 -52.66 -18.99 -4.52
N GLU A 508 -53.34 -18.45 -3.54
CA GLU A 508 -53.08 -18.59 -2.11
C GLU A 508 -53.40 -20.01 -1.64
N LYS A 509 -52.38 -20.77 -1.20
CA LYS A 509 -52.60 -21.99 -0.38
C LYS A 509 -51.68 -21.93 0.84
N THR A 510 -52.33 -21.74 1.97
CA THR A 510 -51.79 -21.95 3.31
C THR A 510 -51.47 -23.45 3.50
N GLU A 511 -50.21 -23.77 3.76
CA GLU A 511 -49.81 -25.01 4.43
C GLU A 511 -48.73 -24.71 5.47
N GLU A 512 -49.07 -25.06 6.73
CA GLU A 512 -48.14 -25.16 7.84
C GLU A 512 -46.99 -26.12 7.48
N LYS A 513 -45.75 -25.66 7.59
CA LYS A 513 -44.59 -26.56 7.59
C LYS A 513 -43.73 -26.36 8.82
N SER A 514 -43.64 -27.47 9.55
CA SER A 514 -42.78 -27.74 10.69
C SER A 514 -41.33 -27.23 10.49
N ALA A 515 -40.80 -26.70 11.58
CA ALA A 515 -39.40 -26.31 11.70
C ALA A 515 -38.47 -27.49 11.47
N GLU A 516 -37.80 -27.54 10.34
CA GLU A 516 -36.61 -28.38 10.15
C GLU A 516 -35.44 -27.79 10.95
N LYS A 517 -34.81 -28.65 11.73
CA LYS A 517 -33.55 -28.34 12.43
C LYS A 517 -32.47 -27.98 11.39
N PRO A 518 -31.63 -26.97 11.65
CA PRO A 518 -30.49 -26.71 10.79
C PRO A 518 -29.52 -27.88 10.83
N ASP A 519 -29.03 -28.26 9.64
CA ASP A 519 -28.05 -29.33 9.46
C ASP A 519 -26.85 -29.14 10.39
N ALA A 520 -26.50 -30.19 11.12
CA ALA A 520 -25.34 -30.25 11.97
C ALA A 520 -24.06 -30.03 11.14
N PHE A 521 -23.20 -29.15 11.62
CA PHE A 521 -21.92 -28.85 11.03
C PHE A 521 -20.95 -30.01 11.33
N LEU A 522 -20.80 -30.93 10.39
CA LEU A 522 -19.72 -31.91 10.41
C LEU A 522 -18.59 -31.44 9.49
N PRO A 523 -17.33 -31.41 9.95
CA PRO A 523 -16.19 -31.21 9.08
C PRO A 523 -16.07 -32.38 8.10
N PRO A 524 -15.47 -32.20 6.91
CA PRO A 524 -15.26 -33.29 5.97
C PRO A 524 -14.46 -34.41 6.63
N GLU A 525 -14.92 -35.62 6.48
CA GLU A 525 -14.25 -36.84 6.97
C GLU A 525 -12.82 -36.90 6.40
N ASN A 526 -11.85 -37.22 7.29
CA ASN A 526 -10.43 -37.40 7.06
C ASN A 526 -9.52 -36.17 7.09
N GLN A 527 -9.43 -35.52 8.26
CA GLN A 527 -8.18 -34.94 8.74
C GLN A 527 -8.08 -35.13 10.25
N ASP A 528 -7.09 -35.90 10.68
CA ASP A 528 -6.73 -36.08 12.09
C ASP A 528 -6.32 -34.74 12.70
N TYR A 529 -7.24 -34.11 13.44
CA TYR A 529 -6.95 -32.95 14.25
C TYR A 529 -6.35 -33.41 15.58
N VAL A 530 -5.04 -33.25 15.71
CA VAL A 530 -4.35 -33.48 16.98
C VAL A 530 -4.83 -32.42 17.98
N THR A 531 -5.66 -32.85 18.91
CA THR A 531 -6.14 -32.06 20.04
C THR A 531 -5.00 -31.75 21.00
N ARG A 532 -4.59 -30.48 21.06
CA ARG A 532 -3.98 -29.90 22.27
C ARG A 532 -5.01 -29.00 22.90
N ASN A 533 -5.25 -29.18 24.22
CA ASN A 533 -6.19 -28.39 25.00
C ASN A 533 -5.95 -26.89 24.80
N GLY A 534 -6.83 -26.20 24.08
CA GLY A 534 -6.73 -24.77 23.81
C GLY A 534 -8.10 -24.16 23.54
N LEU A 535 -8.25 -22.89 23.91
CA LEU A 535 -9.42 -22.08 23.64
C LEU A 535 -9.44 -21.68 22.15
N CYS A 536 -10.60 -21.84 21.52
CA CYS A 536 -10.87 -21.39 20.16
C CYS A 536 -11.59 -20.04 20.18
N ARG A 537 -11.16 -19.13 19.34
CA ARG A 537 -11.82 -17.84 19.13
C ARG A 537 -12.72 -17.91 17.90
N VAL A 538 -14.01 -17.72 18.12
CA VAL A 538 -15.02 -17.77 17.05
C VAL A 538 -15.59 -16.38 16.86
N THR A 539 -15.49 -15.85 15.64
CA THR A 539 -16.00 -14.53 15.28
C THR A 539 -16.95 -14.62 14.10
N LEU A 540 -18.08 -13.96 14.17
CA LEU A 540 -19.07 -13.88 13.11
C LEU A 540 -19.16 -12.45 12.58
N PHE A 541 -19.12 -12.29 11.27
CA PHE A 541 -19.24 -11.00 10.57
C PHE A 541 -20.43 -11.04 9.60
N ASN A 542 -21.08 -9.90 9.40
CA ASN A 542 -22.05 -9.76 8.30
C ASN A 542 -21.33 -9.56 6.96
N THR A 543 -22.09 -9.49 5.86
CA THR A 543 -21.56 -9.29 4.49
C THR A 543 -20.86 -7.94 4.29
N LYS A 544 -21.00 -7.00 5.20
CA LYS A 544 -20.30 -5.70 5.21
C LYS A 544 -19.01 -5.75 6.07
N GLY A 545 -18.60 -6.93 6.54
CA GLY A 545 -17.42 -7.08 7.39
C GLY A 545 -17.60 -6.61 8.84
N VAL A 546 -18.82 -6.24 9.26
CA VAL A 546 -19.08 -5.82 10.63
C VAL A 546 -19.12 -7.03 11.53
N LYS A 547 -18.34 -7.00 12.62
CA LYS A 547 -18.30 -8.05 13.66
C LYS A 547 -19.65 -8.10 14.40
N MET A 548 -20.35 -9.19 14.23
CA MET A 548 -21.69 -9.39 14.82
C MET A 548 -21.61 -10.12 16.15
N ARG A 549 -20.67 -11.05 16.30
CA ARG A 549 -20.53 -11.85 17.51
C ARG A 549 -19.10 -12.35 17.68
N TYR A 550 -18.63 -12.43 18.93
CA TYR A 550 -17.32 -12.97 19.28
C TYR A 550 -17.47 -13.84 20.52
N LEU A 551 -16.87 -15.03 20.51
CA LEU A 551 -16.91 -15.99 21.61
C LEU A 551 -15.57 -16.74 21.68
N GLU A 552 -15.14 -17.02 22.91
CA GLU A 552 -14.06 -17.96 23.17
C GLU A 552 -14.69 -19.25 23.70
N VAL A 553 -14.40 -20.38 23.06
CA VAL A 553 -14.98 -21.68 23.39
C VAL A 553 -13.90 -22.74 23.44
N GLU A 554 -14.12 -23.75 24.27
CA GLU A 554 -13.26 -24.93 24.28
C GLU A 554 -13.37 -25.70 22.95
N ASN A 555 -12.27 -26.25 22.47
CA ASN A 555 -12.16 -26.89 21.17
C ASN A 555 -13.22 -27.98 20.94
N GLU A 556 -13.64 -28.66 21.99
CA GLU A 556 -14.64 -29.74 21.95
C GLU A 556 -16.08 -29.24 21.66
N LYS A 557 -16.35 -27.94 21.80
CA LYS A 557 -17.69 -27.35 21.63
C LYS A 557 -17.95 -26.72 20.27
N ILE A 558 -16.99 -26.77 19.34
CA ILE A 558 -17.10 -26.13 18.01
C ILE A 558 -18.08 -26.86 17.07
N GLY A 559 -18.37 -28.13 17.31
CA GLY A 559 -19.19 -28.96 16.43
C GLY A 559 -20.66 -28.54 16.26
N ASP A 560 -21.19 -27.70 17.15
CA ASP A 560 -22.57 -27.19 17.06
C ASP A 560 -22.59 -25.68 16.85
N ALA A 561 -22.67 -25.24 15.58
CA ALA A 561 -22.68 -23.83 15.20
C ALA A 561 -24.02 -23.12 15.48
N ALA A 562 -25.06 -23.84 15.92
CA ALA A 562 -26.39 -23.29 16.12
C ALA A 562 -26.41 -22.17 17.20
N TRP A 563 -25.54 -22.25 18.20
CA TRP A 563 -25.44 -21.24 19.27
C TRP A 563 -24.83 -19.92 18.78
N ILE A 564 -23.96 -19.92 17.75
CA ILE A 564 -23.34 -18.67 17.25
C ILE A 564 -24.29 -17.88 16.35
N THR A 565 -25.24 -18.55 15.72
CA THR A 565 -26.22 -17.95 14.79
C THR A 565 -27.55 -17.59 15.46
N ARG A 566 -27.80 -18.07 16.67
CA ARG A 566 -29.07 -17.91 17.38
C ARG A 566 -29.45 -16.43 17.58
N GLY A 567 -30.62 -16.04 17.07
CA GLY A 567 -31.15 -14.68 17.20
C GLY A 567 -30.52 -13.66 16.24
N LEU A 568 -29.80 -14.12 15.20
CA LEU A 568 -29.39 -13.24 14.11
C LEU A 568 -30.47 -13.17 13.02
N PRO A 569 -30.57 -12.03 12.32
CA PRO A 569 -31.43 -11.93 11.13
C PRO A 569 -31.04 -12.95 10.06
N SER A 570 -32.02 -13.37 9.25
CA SER A 570 -31.74 -14.22 8.09
C SER A 570 -30.76 -13.53 7.15
N GLY A 571 -29.75 -14.23 6.67
CA GLY A 571 -28.73 -13.64 5.82
C GLY A 571 -27.46 -14.49 5.70
N ILE A 572 -26.52 -14.01 4.92
CA ILE A 572 -25.19 -14.61 4.75
C ILE A 572 -24.23 -13.96 5.74
N TYR A 573 -23.46 -14.76 6.45
CA TYR A 573 -22.47 -14.32 7.43
C TYR A 573 -21.15 -15.04 7.18
N MET A 574 -20.03 -14.37 7.47
CA MET A 574 -18.72 -14.97 7.46
C MET A 574 -18.34 -15.44 8.88
N LEU A 575 -18.17 -16.73 9.05
CA LEU A 575 -17.70 -17.35 10.28
C LEU A 575 -16.18 -17.48 10.21
N ARG A 576 -15.49 -16.92 11.21
CA ARG A 576 -14.05 -17.05 11.41
C ARG A 576 -13.78 -17.78 12.71
N ILE A 577 -13.05 -18.90 12.65
CA ILE A 577 -12.64 -19.70 13.80
C ILE A 577 -11.12 -19.66 13.88
N ARG A 578 -10.58 -19.24 15.01
CA ARG A 578 -9.14 -19.24 15.28
C ARG A 578 -8.80 -20.25 16.36
N ILE A 579 -7.91 -21.19 16.06
CA ILE A 579 -7.42 -22.24 16.93
C ILE A 579 -5.89 -22.14 16.95
N ALA A 580 -5.32 -21.71 18.06
CA ALA A 580 -3.89 -21.41 18.18
C ALA A 580 -3.44 -20.45 17.04
N ASP A 581 -2.58 -20.91 16.16
CA ASP A 581 -2.01 -20.20 15.01
C ASP A 581 -2.81 -20.36 13.70
N ARG A 582 -3.91 -21.13 13.72
CA ARG A 582 -4.73 -21.42 12.54
C ARG A 582 -6.03 -20.64 12.55
N THR A 583 -6.39 -20.09 11.40
CA THR A 583 -7.68 -19.41 11.17
C THR A 583 -8.44 -20.11 10.05
N LEU A 584 -9.68 -20.50 10.33
CA LEU A 584 -10.63 -21.01 9.34
C LEU A 584 -11.68 -19.94 9.08
N GLN A 585 -12.02 -19.71 7.81
CA GLN A 585 -13.11 -18.80 7.42
C GLN A 585 -14.07 -19.54 6.51
N ARG A 586 -15.37 -19.33 6.74
CA ARG A 586 -16.43 -19.91 5.92
C ARG A 586 -17.65 -19.01 5.91
N PHE A 587 -18.34 -18.92 4.77
CA PHE A 587 -19.65 -18.30 4.70
C PHE A 587 -20.72 -19.30 5.20
N ILE A 588 -21.62 -18.80 6.04
CA ILE A 588 -22.76 -19.55 6.56
C ILE A 588 -24.03 -18.77 6.26
N THR A 589 -25.11 -19.49 5.99
CA THR A 589 -26.44 -18.89 5.78
C THR A 589 -27.27 -19.11 7.03
N VAL A 590 -27.79 -18.03 7.61
CA VAL A 590 -28.79 -18.05 8.67
C VAL A 590 -30.16 -17.92 7.98
N LYS A 591 -30.98 -18.92 8.12
CA LYS A 591 -32.35 -18.97 7.54
C LYS A 591 -33.36 -18.28 8.43
#